data_e2e1144616a2c2a1261eb26eae1610cc
#
_entry.id   e2e1144616a2c2a1261eb26eae1610cc
#
_cell.length_a   1.000
_cell.length_b   1.000
_cell.length_c   1.000
_cell.angle_alpha   90.00
_cell.angle_beta   90.00
_cell.angle_gamma   90.00
#
_symmetry.space_group_name_H-M   'P 1'
#
loop_
_entity.id
_entity.type
_entity.pdbx_description
1 polymer ?
#
loop_
_entity_poly.entity_id
_entity_poly.type
_entity_poly.pdbx_seq_one_letter_code
_entity_poly.pdbx_strand_id
1 'polypeptide(L)'
;MREQDVPVFYDEKSSTSSQYANTIQGIRMAAARYGMHLNLFSDADFDKTDFSSLPQIAIVTGTSLPFIQKAISRLRDNDRFAVLAGMDSEQFGYDVSCATPSRRAETLQLINYLCNCGKRRIAMVGFGMRSINDSFRYHAAMSAVASWGEVFQERDVWRWEQDPMDSFRSFARVAREYEAVVCPNDAIAIYLVNYLKQQGITVPDDLFVASFGNMAIGRYHRPSITSMTMDMQYVGKQAFSVWRHLMKSEQSMQRIALRITVPSKILIRESTAHMPLQSGVCAVFPSHQDRDGYADPAPADGKKKL
;
A
#
# COMPACT_ATOMS: atom_id res chain seq x y z
N MET A 1 25.81 -17.56 -8.72
CA MET A 1 25.46 -16.28 -8.07
C MET A 1 26.35 -16.13 -6.83
N ARG A 2 26.84 -14.94 -6.51
CA ARG A 2 27.66 -14.74 -5.31
C ARG A 2 26.75 -14.85 -4.07
N GLU A 3 27.24 -15.37 -2.94
CA GLU A 3 26.50 -15.42 -1.66
C GLU A 3 25.97 -14.03 -1.18
N GLN A 4 26.37 -12.96 -1.86
CA GLN A 4 26.04 -11.58 -1.55
C GLN A 4 24.90 -11.00 -2.39
N ASP A 5 24.25 -11.79 -3.25
CA ASP A 5 23.19 -11.30 -4.13
C ASP A 5 21.79 -11.60 -3.55
N VAL A 6 20.93 -10.59 -3.54
CA VAL A 6 19.53 -10.69 -3.13
C VAL A 6 18.65 -10.83 -4.37
N PRO A 7 18.05 -12.01 -4.64
CA PRO A 7 17.17 -12.17 -5.79
C PRO A 7 15.84 -11.46 -5.53
N VAL A 8 15.44 -10.60 -6.47
CA VAL A 8 14.20 -9.84 -6.42
C VAL A 8 13.45 -10.01 -7.73
N PHE A 9 12.29 -10.64 -7.67
CA PHE A 9 11.37 -10.78 -8.79
C PHE A 9 10.37 -9.63 -8.81
N TYR A 10 10.15 -9.06 -9.99
CA TYR A 10 9.26 -7.93 -10.15
C TYR A 10 8.40 -8.01 -11.41
N ASP A 11 7.21 -7.43 -11.33
CA ASP A 11 6.24 -7.31 -12.41
C ASP A 11 6.58 -6.07 -13.26
N GLU A 12 6.89 -6.25 -14.55
CA GLU A 12 7.19 -5.14 -15.46
C GLU A 12 6.07 -4.11 -15.56
N LYS A 13 4.81 -4.55 -15.51
CA LYS A 13 3.66 -3.63 -15.54
C LYS A 13 3.64 -2.67 -14.34
N SER A 14 4.19 -3.11 -13.22
CA SER A 14 4.33 -2.28 -12.02
C SER A 14 5.55 -1.38 -12.04
N SER A 15 6.52 -1.61 -12.92
CA SER A 15 7.83 -0.94 -12.93
C SER A 15 7.75 0.58 -13.10
N THR A 16 6.70 1.09 -13.75
CA THR A 16 6.46 2.52 -13.96
C THR A 16 5.81 3.20 -12.74
N SER A 17 5.37 2.42 -11.73
CA SER A 17 4.73 3.01 -10.55
C SER A 17 5.76 3.53 -9.54
N SER A 18 5.47 4.67 -8.93
CA SER A 18 6.28 5.22 -7.84
C SER A 18 6.34 4.30 -6.62
N GLN A 19 5.29 3.52 -6.37
CA GLN A 19 5.24 2.55 -5.28
C GLN A 19 6.28 1.43 -5.48
N TYR A 20 6.36 0.90 -6.70
CA TYR A 20 7.37 -0.08 -7.06
C TYR A 20 8.79 0.50 -6.89
N ALA A 21 9.05 1.66 -7.50
CA ALA A 21 10.36 2.30 -7.43
C ALA A 21 10.81 2.52 -5.97
N ASN A 22 9.91 2.99 -5.11
CA ASN A 22 10.17 3.18 -3.69
C ASN A 22 10.42 1.84 -2.96
N THR A 23 9.67 0.79 -3.28
CA THR A 23 9.88 -0.55 -2.68
C THR A 23 11.27 -1.07 -3.04
N ILE A 24 11.65 -1.06 -4.31
CA ILE A 24 12.98 -1.50 -4.77
C ILE A 24 14.08 -0.64 -4.13
N GLN A 25 13.89 0.67 -4.05
CA GLN A 25 14.84 1.55 -3.39
C GLN A 25 15.02 1.21 -1.91
N GLY A 26 13.93 0.89 -1.21
CA GLY A 26 13.97 0.44 0.18
C GLY A 26 14.77 -0.84 0.37
N ILE A 27 14.52 -1.86 -0.47
CA ILE A 27 15.28 -3.12 -0.47
C ILE A 27 16.77 -2.83 -0.73
N ARG A 28 17.08 -2.02 -1.75
CA ARG A 28 18.46 -1.68 -2.13
C ARG A 28 19.21 -0.98 -1.00
N MET A 29 18.58 0.02 -0.35
CA MET A 29 19.19 0.75 0.77
C MET A 29 19.47 -0.19 1.96
N ALA A 30 18.57 -1.12 2.25
CA ALA A 30 18.76 -2.07 3.33
C ALA A 30 19.85 -3.10 3.00
N ALA A 31 19.89 -3.63 1.78
CA ALA A 31 20.91 -4.57 1.32
C ALA A 31 22.32 -3.96 1.31
N ALA A 32 22.44 -2.71 0.86
CA ALA A 32 23.72 -2.00 0.79
C ALA A 32 24.42 -1.86 2.16
N ARG A 33 23.66 -1.77 3.26
CA ARG A 33 24.23 -1.74 4.63
C ARG A 33 25.00 -3.00 5.01
N TYR A 34 24.77 -4.09 4.27
CA TYR A 34 25.42 -5.38 4.48
C TYR A 34 26.34 -5.77 3.31
N GLY A 35 26.68 -4.80 2.44
CA GLY A 35 27.50 -5.05 1.27
C GLY A 35 26.86 -5.96 0.22
N MET A 36 25.51 -6.09 0.26
CA MET A 36 24.75 -6.96 -0.65
C MET A 36 24.18 -6.18 -1.83
N HIS A 37 24.05 -6.83 -2.98
CA HIS A 37 23.49 -6.25 -4.20
C HIS A 37 22.18 -6.92 -4.59
N LEU A 38 21.31 -6.19 -5.29
CA LEU A 38 20.07 -6.75 -5.81
C LEU A 38 20.32 -7.37 -7.19
N ASN A 39 19.85 -8.59 -7.37
CA ASN A 39 19.72 -9.22 -8.67
C ASN A 39 18.23 -9.20 -9.06
N LEU A 40 17.89 -8.38 -10.07
CA LEU A 40 16.50 -8.10 -10.46
C LEU A 40 16.09 -9.03 -11.61
N PHE A 41 14.95 -9.70 -11.47
CA PHE A 41 14.35 -10.58 -12.46
C PHE A 41 12.94 -10.08 -12.78
N SER A 42 12.68 -9.77 -14.04
CA SER A 42 11.34 -9.44 -14.52
C SER A 42 10.54 -10.71 -14.85
N ASP A 43 9.26 -10.56 -15.15
CA ASP A 43 8.43 -11.65 -15.66
C ASP A 43 8.92 -12.20 -17.01
N ALA A 44 9.61 -11.40 -17.84
CA ALA A 44 10.27 -11.85 -19.07
C ALA A 44 11.49 -12.76 -18.82
N ASP A 45 12.04 -12.73 -17.62
CA ASP A 45 13.22 -13.55 -17.25
C ASP A 45 12.84 -14.93 -16.73
N PHE A 46 11.58 -15.21 -16.42
CA PHE A 46 11.15 -16.45 -15.77
C PHE A 46 11.57 -17.72 -16.51
N ASP A 47 11.41 -17.75 -17.83
CA ASP A 47 11.71 -18.97 -18.61
C ASP A 47 13.22 -19.14 -18.86
N LYS A 48 14.02 -18.10 -18.57
CA LYS A 48 15.48 -18.11 -18.69
C LYS A 48 16.19 -18.30 -17.34
N THR A 49 15.46 -18.16 -16.24
CA THR A 49 16.02 -18.22 -14.89
C THR A 49 16.13 -19.67 -14.44
N ASP A 50 17.33 -20.06 -14.06
CA ASP A 50 17.55 -21.31 -13.33
C ASP A 50 17.24 -21.08 -11.85
N PHE A 51 16.00 -21.39 -11.46
CA PHE A 51 15.52 -21.22 -10.09
C PHE A 51 16.27 -22.09 -9.08
N SER A 52 16.86 -23.23 -9.51
CA SER A 52 17.62 -24.12 -8.63
C SER A 52 18.92 -23.49 -8.17
N SER A 53 19.50 -22.59 -8.96
CA SER A 53 20.73 -21.85 -8.65
C SER A 53 20.53 -20.62 -7.76
N LEU A 54 19.28 -20.24 -7.50
CA LEU A 54 18.96 -19.09 -6.66
C LEU A 54 19.24 -19.39 -5.17
N PRO A 55 19.50 -18.37 -4.34
CA PRO A 55 19.42 -18.49 -2.89
C PRO A 55 18.07 -19.09 -2.46
N GLN A 56 18.05 -19.68 -1.28
CA GLN A 56 16.87 -20.40 -0.78
C GLN A 56 15.62 -19.52 -0.67
N ILE A 57 15.80 -18.22 -0.55
CA ILE A 57 14.70 -17.25 -0.42
C ILE A 57 14.87 -16.12 -1.43
N ALA A 58 13.79 -15.75 -2.09
CA ALA A 58 13.72 -14.59 -2.98
C ALA A 58 12.68 -13.58 -2.51
N ILE A 59 12.91 -12.31 -2.79
CA ILE A 59 11.89 -11.27 -2.60
C ILE A 59 11.06 -11.16 -3.89
N VAL A 60 9.74 -11.02 -3.74
CA VAL A 60 8.80 -10.85 -4.86
C VAL A 60 8.01 -9.56 -4.63
N THR A 61 7.97 -8.68 -5.62
CA THR A 61 7.22 -7.42 -5.56
C THR A 61 6.47 -7.14 -6.86
N GLY A 62 5.26 -6.58 -6.77
CA GLY A 62 4.43 -6.27 -7.92
C GLY A 62 2.97 -6.08 -7.54
N THR A 63 2.13 -5.79 -8.52
CA THR A 63 0.67 -5.61 -8.35
C THR A 63 -0.16 -6.63 -9.13
N SER A 64 0.46 -7.35 -10.06
CA SER A 64 -0.18 -8.37 -10.88
C SER A 64 -0.29 -9.68 -10.11
N LEU A 65 -1.52 -10.09 -9.77
CA LEU A 65 -1.76 -11.36 -9.09
C LEU A 65 -1.23 -12.58 -9.88
N PRO A 66 -1.46 -12.69 -11.22
CA PRO A 66 -0.92 -13.81 -11.99
C PRO A 66 0.61 -13.89 -11.95
N PHE A 67 1.30 -12.72 -11.98
CA PHE A 67 2.76 -12.67 -11.86
C PHE A 67 3.21 -13.24 -10.50
N ILE A 68 2.61 -12.74 -9.41
CA ILE A 68 3.01 -13.14 -8.05
C ILE A 68 2.75 -14.65 -7.83
N GLN A 69 1.60 -15.15 -8.28
CA GLN A 69 1.29 -16.58 -8.23
C GLN A 69 2.30 -17.42 -9.02
N LYS A 70 2.65 -16.98 -10.24
CA LYS A 70 3.66 -17.65 -11.06
C LYS A 70 5.04 -17.65 -10.37
N ALA A 71 5.44 -16.51 -9.80
CA ALA A 71 6.73 -16.39 -9.09
C ALA A 71 6.79 -17.31 -7.87
N ILE A 72 5.76 -17.33 -7.04
CA ILE A 72 5.68 -18.21 -5.86
C ILE A 72 5.68 -19.67 -6.28
N SER A 73 4.90 -20.06 -7.30
CA SER A 73 4.88 -21.45 -7.79
C SER A 73 6.26 -21.89 -8.27
N ARG A 74 6.90 -21.08 -9.13
CA ARG A 74 8.25 -21.40 -9.64
C ARG A 74 9.30 -21.54 -8.53
N LEU A 75 9.22 -20.69 -7.50
CA LEU A 75 10.10 -20.81 -6.34
C LEU A 75 9.84 -22.11 -5.58
N ARG A 76 8.58 -22.45 -5.29
CA ARG A 76 8.20 -23.68 -4.59
C ARG A 76 8.60 -24.95 -5.35
N ASP A 77 8.40 -24.98 -6.66
CA ASP A 77 8.75 -26.12 -7.53
C ASP A 77 10.25 -26.42 -7.50
N ASN A 78 11.07 -25.48 -6.99
CA ASN A 78 12.52 -25.60 -6.85
C ASN A 78 12.97 -25.53 -5.38
N ASP A 79 12.11 -25.85 -4.42
CA ASP A 79 12.37 -25.79 -2.96
C ASP A 79 12.92 -24.43 -2.50
N ARG A 80 12.35 -23.35 -3.05
CA ARG A 80 12.67 -21.98 -2.68
C ARG A 80 11.46 -21.29 -2.07
N PHE A 81 11.71 -20.30 -1.21
CA PHE A 81 10.67 -19.57 -0.49
C PHE A 81 10.55 -18.12 -1.00
N ALA A 82 9.37 -17.52 -0.82
CA ALA A 82 9.10 -16.15 -1.20
C ALA A 82 8.93 -15.25 0.01
N VAL A 83 9.45 -14.03 -0.08
CA VAL A 83 9.10 -12.89 0.78
C VAL A 83 8.42 -11.84 -0.08
N LEU A 84 7.14 -11.56 0.15
CA LEU A 84 6.42 -10.53 -0.60
C LEU A 84 6.74 -9.14 -0.06
N ALA A 85 7.00 -8.20 -0.95
CA ALA A 85 7.18 -6.80 -0.62
C ALA A 85 6.03 -5.96 -1.19
N GLY A 86 5.21 -5.36 -0.30
CA GLY A 86 4.10 -4.49 -0.66
C GLY A 86 2.75 -5.16 -0.90
N MET A 87 2.67 -6.47 -0.74
CA MET A 87 1.43 -7.25 -0.84
C MET A 87 1.28 -8.19 0.36
N ASP A 88 0.05 -8.38 0.81
CA ASP A 88 -0.27 -9.35 1.87
C ASP A 88 -0.16 -10.78 1.34
N SER A 89 0.36 -11.67 2.19
CA SER A 89 0.60 -13.07 1.83
C SER A 89 -0.57 -14.01 2.14
N GLU A 90 -1.63 -13.56 2.81
CA GLU A 90 -2.74 -14.42 3.27
C GLU A 90 -3.34 -15.30 2.17
N GLN A 91 -3.44 -14.78 0.96
CA GLN A 91 -4.02 -15.47 -0.19
C GLN A 91 -3.08 -16.46 -0.90
N PHE A 92 -1.79 -16.48 -0.54
CA PHE A 92 -0.78 -17.31 -1.22
C PHE A 92 -0.34 -18.53 -0.43
N GLY A 93 -0.85 -18.71 0.79
CA GLY A 93 -0.54 -19.81 1.68
C GLY A 93 0.22 -19.38 2.95
N TYR A 94 0.30 -20.32 3.88
CA TYR A 94 0.87 -20.06 5.21
C TYR A 94 2.39 -20.01 5.23
N ASP A 95 3.05 -20.45 4.17
CA ASP A 95 4.50 -20.52 4.01
C ASP A 95 5.12 -19.26 3.37
N VAL A 96 4.30 -18.29 2.97
CA VAL A 96 4.76 -17.07 2.32
C VAL A 96 4.86 -15.93 3.33
N SER A 97 6.07 -15.42 3.51
CA SER A 97 6.34 -14.26 4.36
C SER A 97 6.07 -12.94 3.61
N CYS A 98 5.78 -11.87 4.34
CA CYS A 98 5.60 -10.56 3.70
C CYS A 98 5.97 -9.38 4.59
N ALA A 99 6.24 -8.24 3.92
CA ALA A 99 6.18 -6.90 4.50
C ALA A 99 5.23 -6.04 3.67
N THR A 100 4.19 -5.49 4.29
CA THR A 100 3.11 -4.80 3.57
C THR A 100 2.47 -3.71 4.42
N PRO A 101 1.95 -2.64 3.82
CA PRO A 101 0.98 -1.79 4.53
C PRO A 101 -0.35 -2.55 4.64
N SER A 102 -1.05 -2.40 5.76
CA SER A 102 -2.34 -3.05 5.96
C SER A 102 -3.45 -2.28 5.24
N ARG A 103 -3.85 -2.75 4.05
CA ARG A 103 -4.96 -2.14 3.28
C ARG A 103 -6.26 -2.07 4.08
N ARG A 104 -6.51 -3.10 4.90
CA ARG A 104 -7.67 -3.13 5.79
C ARG A 104 -7.57 -2.05 6.86
N ALA A 105 -6.47 -1.98 7.61
CA ALA A 105 -6.30 -1.01 8.68
C ALA A 105 -6.30 0.44 8.17
N GLU A 106 -5.66 0.68 7.02
CA GLU A 106 -5.69 1.98 6.32
C GLU A 106 -7.12 2.44 6.03
N THR A 107 -7.92 1.55 5.44
CA THR A 107 -9.30 1.86 5.08
C THR A 107 -10.17 2.09 6.32
N LEU A 108 -10.05 1.23 7.34
CA LEU A 108 -10.73 1.42 8.62
C LEU A 108 -10.42 2.79 9.23
N GLN A 109 -9.14 3.18 9.26
CA GLN A 109 -8.71 4.47 9.80
C GLN A 109 -9.29 5.63 8.99
N LEU A 110 -9.25 5.56 7.66
CA LEU A 110 -9.74 6.63 6.79
C LEU A 110 -11.26 6.81 6.90
N ILE A 111 -12.02 5.71 6.88
CA ILE A 111 -13.47 5.75 7.05
C ILE A 111 -13.84 6.26 8.44
N ASN A 112 -13.19 5.75 9.50
CA ASN A 112 -13.43 6.23 10.86
C ASN A 112 -13.13 7.73 11.01
N TYR A 113 -12.09 8.23 10.35
CA TYR A 113 -11.81 9.66 10.30
C TYR A 113 -12.98 10.42 9.69
N LEU A 114 -13.47 10.02 8.53
CA LEU A 114 -14.62 10.66 7.86
C LEU A 114 -15.88 10.62 8.74
N CYS A 115 -16.14 9.48 9.38
CA CYS A 115 -17.27 9.33 10.30
C CYS A 115 -17.12 10.23 11.55
N ASN A 116 -15.91 10.39 12.09
CA ASN A 116 -15.63 11.32 13.19
C ASN A 116 -15.85 12.78 12.78
N CYS A 117 -15.67 13.11 11.49
CA CYS A 117 -16.04 14.42 10.93
C CYS A 117 -17.55 14.57 10.66
N GLY A 118 -18.39 13.64 11.13
CA GLY A 118 -19.85 13.68 10.96
C GLY A 118 -20.36 13.14 9.62
N LYS A 119 -19.47 12.59 8.75
CA LYS A 119 -19.86 12.06 7.44
C LYS A 119 -20.33 10.62 7.58
N ARG A 120 -21.52 10.32 7.08
CA ARG A 120 -22.14 8.98 7.19
C ARG A 120 -22.35 8.33 5.83
N ARG A 121 -22.84 9.09 4.86
CA ARG A 121 -23.04 8.61 3.48
C ARG A 121 -21.73 8.73 2.71
N ILE A 122 -20.98 7.63 2.67
CA ILE A 122 -19.64 7.57 2.08
C ILE A 122 -19.70 6.76 0.78
N ALA A 123 -19.08 7.25 -0.28
CA ALA A 123 -18.92 6.55 -1.55
C ALA A 123 -17.45 6.13 -1.76
N MET A 124 -17.23 5.09 -2.56
CA MET A 124 -15.93 4.73 -3.13
C MET A 124 -15.97 4.94 -4.65
N VAL A 125 -15.10 5.79 -5.18
CA VAL A 125 -15.15 6.19 -6.61
C VAL A 125 -13.79 6.03 -7.27
N GLY A 126 -13.78 5.48 -8.49
CA GLY A 126 -12.59 5.31 -9.29
C GLY A 126 -11.80 4.04 -8.98
N PHE A 127 -12.41 3.07 -8.34
CA PHE A 127 -11.78 1.79 -8.03
C PHE A 127 -11.75 0.86 -9.27
N GLY A 128 -10.70 0.05 -9.40
CA GLY A 128 -10.58 -0.89 -10.52
C GLY A 128 -11.36 -2.19 -10.26
N MET A 129 -12.04 -2.71 -11.28
CA MET A 129 -12.85 -3.94 -11.18
C MET A 129 -12.04 -5.18 -10.76
N ARG A 130 -10.75 -5.25 -11.14
CA ARG A 130 -9.90 -6.43 -10.96
C ARG A 130 -8.75 -6.24 -9.97
N SER A 131 -8.80 -5.18 -9.16
CA SER A 131 -7.75 -4.89 -8.17
C SER A 131 -8.04 -5.64 -6.87
N ILE A 132 -7.13 -6.51 -6.47
CA ILE A 132 -7.23 -7.22 -5.19
C ILE A 132 -7.12 -6.28 -3.99
N ASN A 133 -6.28 -5.25 -4.10
CA ASN A 133 -6.16 -4.22 -3.08
C ASN A 133 -7.48 -3.48 -2.88
N ASP A 134 -8.23 -3.26 -3.95
CA ASP A 134 -9.51 -2.57 -3.92
C ASP A 134 -10.61 -3.46 -3.32
N SER A 135 -10.52 -4.77 -3.52
CA SER A 135 -11.40 -5.74 -2.83
C SER A 135 -11.19 -5.70 -1.31
N PHE A 136 -9.94 -5.69 -0.83
CA PHE A 136 -9.67 -5.54 0.61
C PHE A 136 -10.20 -4.23 1.19
N ARG A 137 -10.06 -3.12 0.44
CA ARG A 137 -10.59 -1.81 0.84
C ARG A 137 -12.11 -1.81 0.91
N TYR A 138 -12.77 -2.42 -0.06
CA TYR A 138 -14.23 -2.55 -0.07
C TYR A 138 -14.76 -3.24 1.19
N HIS A 139 -14.25 -4.43 1.51
CA HIS A 139 -14.67 -5.17 2.70
C HIS A 139 -14.33 -4.42 4.00
N ALA A 140 -13.21 -3.72 4.03
CA ALA A 140 -12.86 -2.89 5.18
C ALA A 140 -13.80 -1.68 5.33
N ALA A 141 -14.20 -1.04 4.22
CA ALA A 141 -15.17 0.05 4.23
C ALA A 141 -16.53 -0.41 4.73
N MET A 142 -17.03 -1.56 4.25
CA MET A 142 -18.27 -2.17 4.77
C MET A 142 -18.21 -2.34 6.29
N SER A 143 -17.13 -2.95 6.78
CA SER A 143 -16.94 -3.19 8.21
C SER A 143 -16.86 -1.90 9.03
N ALA A 144 -16.16 -0.88 8.51
CA ALA A 144 -16.01 0.41 9.17
C ALA A 144 -17.35 1.17 9.25
N VAL A 145 -18.05 1.30 8.14
CA VAL A 145 -19.35 2.01 8.08
C VAL A 145 -20.38 1.33 8.97
N ALA A 146 -20.42 -0.01 8.95
CA ALA A 146 -21.31 -0.79 9.82
C ALA A 146 -21.06 -0.54 11.32
N SER A 147 -19.81 -0.30 11.74
CA SER A 147 -19.50 0.01 13.14
C SER A 147 -20.08 1.36 13.61
N TRP A 148 -20.48 2.21 12.67
CA TRP A 148 -21.18 3.49 12.92
C TRP A 148 -22.69 3.40 12.77
N GLY A 149 -23.24 2.18 12.60
CA GLY A 149 -24.69 1.95 12.47
C GLY A 149 -25.24 2.23 11.06
N GLU A 150 -24.37 2.42 10.08
CA GLU A 150 -24.72 2.70 8.70
C GLU A 150 -24.49 1.51 7.78
N VAL A 151 -25.06 1.55 6.58
CA VAL A 151 -24.97 0.48 5.59
C VAL A 151 -24.15 0.94 4.39
N PHE A 152 -23.11 0.18 4.05
CA PHE A 152 -22.30 0.38 2.85
C PHE A 152 -22.49 -0.84 1.94
N GLN A 153 -22.87 -0.61 0.70
CA GLN A 153 -23.23 -1.65 -0.27
C GLN A 153 -22.49 -1.47 -1.60
N GLU A 154 -22.64 -2.43 -2.48
CA GLU A 154 -22.06 -2.38 -3.82
C GLU A 154 -22.50 -1.14 -4.64
N ARG A 155 -23.71 -0.64 -4.43
CA ARG A 155 -24.22 0.59 -5.06
C ARG A 155 -23.46 1.85 -4.65
N ASP A 156 -22.71 1.80 -3.53
CA ASP A 156 -21.91 2.92 -3.01
C ASP A 156 -20.49 2.90 -3.59
N VAL A 157 -20.23 2.00 -4.60
CA VAL A 157 -18.91 1.81 -5.21
C VAL A 157 -18.98 1.99 -6.72
N TRP A 158 -18.30 3.02 -7.23
CA TRP A 158 -18.16 3.28 -8.66
C TRP A 158 -16.82 2.76 -9.15
N ARG A 159 -16.88 1.67 -9.91
CA ARG A 159 -15.72 1.03 -10.52
C ARG A 159 -15.59 1.40 -12.00
N TRP A 160 -14.41 1.21 -12.54
CA TRP A 160 -14.13 1.35 -13.96
C TRP A 160 -13.46 0.08 -14.52
N GLU A 161 -13.69 -0.19 -15.78
CA GLU A 161 -13.03 -1.29 -16.50
C GLU A 161 -11.96 -0.80 -17.47
N GLN A 162 -12.27 0.25 -18.23
CA GLN A 162 -11.39 0.78 -19.28
C GLN A 162 -11.02 2.25 -19.04
N ASP A 163 -11.97 3.10 -18.65
CA ASP A 163 -11.77 4.52 -18.44
C ASP A 163 -12.32 4.96 -17.05
N PRO A 164 -11.48 5.51 -16.16
CA PRO A 164 -11.94 6.07 -14.89
C PRO A 164 -13.05 7.12 -15.03
N MET A 165 -13.11 7.83 -16.15
CA MET A 165 -14.14 8.85 -16.41
C MET A 165 -15.55 8.31 -16.40
N ASP A 166 -15.77 7.03 -16.74
CA ASP A 166 -17.10 6.43 -16.70
C ASP A 166 -17.65 6.34 -15.28
N SER A 167 -16.78 6.03 -14.32
CA SER A 167 -17.13 6.04 -12.90
C SER A 167 -17.46 7.45 -12.41
N PHE A 168 -16.74 8.48 -12.89
CA PHE A 168 -16.97 9.87 -12.50
C PHE A 168 -18.28 10.40 -13.04
N ARG A 169 -18.60 10.13 -14.33
CA ARG A 169 -19.88 10.54 -14.96
C ARG A 169 -21.07 9.92 -14.24
N SER A 170 -20.98 8.64 -13.90
CA SER A 170 -22.06 7.93 -13.21
C SER A 170 -22.24 8.47 -11.78
N PHE A 171 -21.14 8.65 -11.03
CA PHE A 171 -21.17 9.16 -9.66
C PHE A 171 -21.70 10.59 -9.59
N ALA A 172 -21.27 11.50 -10.48
CA ALA A 172 -21.63 12.90 -10.42
C ALA A 172 -23.15 13.15 -10.44
N ARG A 173 -23.94 12.22 -11.04
CA ARG A 173 -25.41 12.30 -11.07
C ARG A 173 -26.05 12.18 -9.69
N VAL A 174 -25.40 11.50 -8.78
CA VAL A 174 -25.88 11.19 -7.42
C VAL A 174 -24.96 11.73 -6.33
N ALA A 175 -23.91 12.46 -6.69
CA ALA A 175 -22.88 12.90 -5.76
C ALA A 175 -23.42 13.71 -4.57
N ARG A 176 -24.52 14.45 -4.75
CA ARG A 176 -25.18 15.20 -3.68
C ARG A 176 -25.92 14.33 -2.66
N GLU A 177 -26.09 13.05 -2.92
CA GLU A 177 -26.62 12.06 -1.97
C GLU A 177 -25.55 11.61 -0.97
N TYR A 178 -24.27 11.87 -1.25
CA TYR A 178 -23.13 11.50 -0.43
C TYR A 178 -22.51 12.70 0.27
N GLU A 179 -21.81 12.42 1.36
CA GLU A 179 -21.13 13.43 2.20
C GLU A 179 -19.62 13.33 2.12
N ALA A 180 -19.11 12.15 1.72
CA ALA A 180 -17.69 11.92 1.49
C ALA A 180 -17.45 10.89 0.40
N VAL A 181 -16.30 11.02 -0.25
CA VAL A 181 -15.79 10.07 -1.26
C VAL A 181 -14.39 9.63 -0.89
N VAL A 182 -14.14 8.33 -1.04
CA VAL A 182 -12.81 7.73 -0.97
C VAL A 182 -12.39 7.31 -2.37
N CYS A 183 -11.18 7.70 -2.79
CA CYS A 183 -10.56 7.32 -4.06
C CYS A 183 -9.37 6.38 -3.83
N PRO A 184 -9.02 5.50 -4.79
CA PRO A 184 -7.93 4.52 -4.63
C PRO A 184 -6.55 5.15 -4.55
N ASN A 185 -6.36 6.35 -5.10
CA ASN A 185 -5.12 7.12 -5.02
C ASN A 185 -5.37 8.62 -5.26
N ASP A 186 -4.35 9.44 -4.99
CA ASP A 186 -4.44 10.90 -5.11
C ASP A 186 -4.65 11.38 -6.56
N ALA A 187 -4.14 10.67 -7.56
CA ALA A 187 -4.32 11.06 -8.96
C ALA A 187 -5.81 10.94 -9.36
N ILE A 188 -6.44 9.80 -9.03
CA ILE A 188 -7.89 9.61 -9.24
C ILE A 188 -8.71 10.62 -8.46
N ALA A 189 -8.32 10.92 -7.21
CA ALA A 189 -9.00 11.94 -6.41
C ALA A 189 -8.95 13.31 -7.07
N ILE A 190 -7.80 13.73 -7.60
CA ILE A 190 -7.63 15.00 -8.31
C ILE A 190 -8.51 15.06 -9.57
N TYR A 191 -8.50 14.01 -10.37
CA TYR A 191 -9.35 13.95 -11.57
C TYR A 191 -10.83 14.05 -11.19
N LEU A 192 -11.27 13.34 -10.16
CA LEU A 192 -12.64 13.41 -9.66
C LEU A 192 -12.98 14.82 -9.15
N VAL A 193 -12.13 15.45 -8.33
CA VAL A 193 -12.36 16.81 -7.82
C VAL A 193 -12.50 17.81 -8.97
N ASN A 194 -11.63 17.76 -9.97
CA ASN A 194 -11.69 18.64 -11.12
C ASN A 194 -12.96 18.39 -11.96
N TYR A 195 -13.39 17.15 -12.10
CA TYR A 195 -14.62 16.80 -12.79
C TYR A 195 -15.87 17.30 -12.03
N LEU A 196 -15.93 17.06 -10.72
CA LEU A 196 -17.04 17.52 -9.86
C LEU A 196 -17.17 19.04 -9.86
N LYS A 197 -16.05 19.76 -9.85
CA LYS A 197 -16.04 21.23 -9.97
C LYS A 197 -16.72 21.71 -11.25
N GLN A 198 -16.51 21.02 -12.39
CA GLN A 198 -17.19 21.33 -13.65
C GLN A 198 -18.71 21.06 -13.58
N GLN A 199 -19.15 20.18 -12.67
CA GLN A 199 -20.56 19.89 -12.40
C GLN A 199 -21.18 20.77 -11.29
N GLY A 200 -20.46 21.82 -10.84
CA GLY A 200 -20.92 22.71 -9.78
C GLY A 200 -20.95 22.08 -8.39
N ILE A 201 -20.08 21.08 -8.13
CA ILE A 201 -19.91 20.44 -6.83
C ILE A 201 -18.54 20.85 -6.29
N THR A 202 -18.52 21.49 -5.13
CA THR A 202 -17.31 22.01 -4.49
C THR A 202 -16.76 21.07 -3.43
N VAL A 203 -15.44 20.95 -3.38
CA VAL A 203 -14.71 20.20 -2.35
C VAL A 203 -13.89 21.20 -1.53
N PRO A 204 -14.01 21.23 -0.21
CA PRO A 204 -14.72 20.28 0.67
C PRO A 204 -16.19 20.64 0.99
N ASP A 205 -16.71 21.78 0.52
CA ASP A 205 -17.95 22.37 1.03
C ASP A 205 -19.18 21.49 0.79
N ASP A 206 -19.36 20.99 -0.43
CA ASP A 206 -20.48 20.08 -0.77
C ASP A 206 -20.11 18.61 -0.47
N LEU A 207 -18.84 18.23 -0.64
CA LEU A 207 -18.41 16.83 -0.59
C LEU A 207 -16.95 16.73 -0.10
N PHE A 208 -16.69 15.88 0.88
CA PHE A 208 -15.34 15.53 1.29
C PHE A 208 -14.72 14.54 0.31
N VAL A 209 -13.43 14.71 0.00
CA VAL A 209 -12.69 13.74 -0.84
C VAL A 209 -11.40 13.31 -0.14
N ALA A 210 -11.21 12.02 0.00
CA ALA A 210 -10.01 11.42 0.60
C ALA A 210 -9.45 10.29 -0.28
N SER A 211 -8.18 9.96 -0.10
CA SER A 211 -7.50 8.98 -0.95
C SER A 211 -6.41 8.21 -0.21
N PHE A 212 -5.66 7.40 -0.97
CA PHE A 212 -4.49 6.65 -0.50
C PHE A 212 -3.26 7.00 -1.32
N GLY A 213 -2.07 6.89 -0.71
CA GLY A 213 -0.79 6.93 -1.40
C GLY A 213 0.08 8.12 -1.09
N ASN A 214 -0.50 9.24 -0.64
CA ASN A 214 0.22 10.47 -0.35
C ASN A 214 1.16 10.92 -1.48
N MET A 215 0.66 10.91 -2.71
CA MET A 215 1.42 11.35 -3.88
C MET A 215 1.70 12.86 -3.83
N ALA A 216 2.86 13.29 -4.33
CA ALA A 216 3.24 14.70 -4.34
C ALA A 216 2.20 15.61 -5.01
N ILE A 217 1.58 15.14 -6.11
CA ILE A 217 0.52 15.89 -6.82
C ILE A 217 -0.69 16.20 -5.93
N GLY A 218 -1.08 15.30 -5.01
CA GLY A 218 -2.19 15.52 -4.07
C GLY A 218 -1.89 16.61 -3.05
N ARG A 219 -0.62 16.81 -2.67
CA ARG A 219 -0.19 17.87 -1.76
C ARG A 219 -0.28 19.25 -2.40
N TYR A 220 0.03 19.35 -3.68
CA TYR A 220 0.11 20.64 -4.38
C TYR A 220 -1.16 21.01 -5.14
N HIS A 221 -2.13 20.12 -5.24
CA HIS A 221 -3.45 20.40 -5.80
C HIS A 221 -4.25 21.41 -4.94
N ARG A 222 -5.29 22.02 -5.49
CA ARG A 222 -6.23 22.89 -4.77
C ARG A 222 -7.68 22.47 -5.07
N PRO A 223 -8.40 22.00 -4.02
CA PRO A 223 -7.95 21.74 -2.64
C PRO A 223 -6.90 20.61 -2.57
N SER A 224 -5.93 20.72 -1.67
CA SER A 224 -4.96 19.65 -1.41
C SER A 224 -5.66 18.41 -0.82
N ILE A 225 -5.25 17.22 -1.26
CA ILE A 225 -5.99 15.98 -1.01
C ILE A 225 -5.59 15.33 0.31
N THR A 226 -6.57 15.11 1.19
CA THR A 226 -6.40 14.25 2.38
C THR A 226 -6.11 12.82 1.95
N SER A 227 -5.02 12.24 2.46
CA SER A 227 -4.53 10.97 1.96
C SER A 227 -3.90 10.11 3.05
N MET A 228 -4.08 8.79 2.95
CA MET A 228 -3.33 7.83 3.75
C MET A 228 -1.90 7.70 3.22
N THR A 229 -0.91 7.77 4.11
CA THR A 229 0.48 7.49 3.72
C THR A 229 0.68 6.01 3.43
N MET A 230 1.55 5.71 2.48
CA MET A 230 2.06 4.37 2.23
C MET A 230 3.58 4.49 2.06
N ASP A 231 4.34 4.21 3.13
CA ASP A 231 5.80 4.25 3.07
C ASP A 231 6.34 2.96 2.43
N MET A 232 6.26 2.91 1.09
CA MET A 232 6.72 1.76 0.32
C MET A 232 8.23 1.58 0.37
N GLN A 233 8.99 2.64 0.64
CA GLN A 233 10.43 2.52 0.86
C GLN A 233 10.71 1.79 2.18
N TYR A 234 9.98 2.11 3.24
CA TYR A 234 10.10 1.40 4.50
C TYR A 234 9.60 -0.05 4.40
N VAL A 235 8.53 -0.29 3.64
CA VAL A 235 8.07 -1.65 3.28
C VAL A 235 9.20 -2.45 2.63
N GLY A 236 9.90 -1.88 1.66
CA GLY A 236 11.05 -2.52 1.03
C GLY A 236 12.18 -2.85 2.02
N LYS A 237 12.51 -1.93 2.93
CA LYS A 237 13.48 -2.19 4.01
C LYS A 237 13.06 -3.35 4.90
N GLN A 238 11.78 -3.42 5.27
CA GLN A 238 11.25 -4.50 6.10
C GLN A 238 11.22 -5.85 5.36
N ALA A 239 10.90 -5.85 4.07
CA ALA A 239 10.97 -7.06 3.25
C ALA A 239 12.38 -7.65 3.20
N PHE A 240 13.40 -6.79 3.04
CA PHE A 240 14.80 -7.21 3.13
C PHE A 240 15.15 -7.74 4.54
N SER A 241 14.65 -7.09 5.60
CA SER A 241 14.88 -7.54 6.97
C SER A 241 14.29 -8.94 7.22
N VAL A 242 13.07 -9.19 6.73
CA VAL A 242 12.44 -10.53 6.76
C VAL A 242 13.28 -11.54 5.97
N TRP A 243 13.64 -11.20 4.73
CA TRP A 243 14.48 -12.05 3.88
C TRP A 243 15.79 -12.41 4.58
N ARG A 244 16.50 -11.41 5.12
CA ARG A 244 17.79 -11.61 5.80
C ARG A 244 17.65 -12.44 7.07
N HIS A 245 16.57 -12.22 7.85
CA HIS A 245 16.30 -13.02 9.04
C HIS A 245 16.11 -14.50 8.69
N LEU A 246 15.27 -14.77 7.70
CA LEU A 246 15.00 -16.15 7.25
C LEU A 246 16.23 -16.83 6.62
N MET A 247 17.06 -16.08 5.87
CA MET A 247 18.30 -16.58 5.29
C MET A 247 19.36 -16.99 6.34
N LYS A 248 19.29 -16.41 7.55
CA LYS A 248 20.18 -16.72 8.66
C LYS A 248 19.64 -17.77 9.63
N SER A 249 18.36 -18.07 9.52
CA SER A 249 17.67 -19.00 10.40
C SER A 249 17.94 -20.44 9.99
N GLU A 250 17.85 -21.37 10.94
CA GLU A 250 17.88 -22.79 10.64
C GLU A 250 16.73 -23.20 9.71
N GLN A 251 16.89 -24.29 8.95
CA GLN A 251 15.88 -24.75 7.98
C GLN A 251 14.48 -24.94 8.58
N SER A 252 14.38 -25.29 9.87
CA SER A 252 13.11 -25.40 10.58
C SER A 252 12.34 -24.08 10.67
N MET A 253 13.04 -22.94 10.80
CA MET A 253 12.46 -21.60 10.88
C MET A 253 11.97 -21.08 9.53
N GLN A 254 12.46 -21.61 8.42
CA GLN A 254 12.02 -21.23 7.07
C GLN A 254 10.59 -21.66 6.75
N ARG A 255 10.02 -22.57 7.55
CA ARG A 255 8.62 -23.00 7.45
C ARG A 255 7.65 -22.07 8.16
N ILE A 256 8.13 -21.01 8.82
CA ILE A 256 7.32 -20.03 9.52
C ILE A 256 7.14 -18.81 8.63
N ALA A 257 5.90 -18.45 8.32
CA ALA A 257 5.61 -17.20 7.62
C ALA A 257 5.71 -16.02 8.58
N LEU A 258 6.62 -15.09 8.28
CA LEU A 258 6.74 -13.82 8.99
C LEU A 258 5.94 -12.75 8.25
N ARG A 259 5.04 -12.08 8.97
CA ARG A 259 4.23 -10.99 8.42
C ARG A 259 4.53 -9.70 9.16
N ILE A 260 5.11 -8.72 8.46
CA ILE A 260 5.38 -7.39 8.98
C ILE A 260 4.37 -6.42 8.38
N THR A 261 3.58 -5.79 9.25
CA THR A 261 2.67 -4.72 8.84
C THR A 261 3.32 -3.38 9.10
N VAL A 262 3.50 -2.60 8.05
CA VAL A 262 4.01 -1.23 8.12
C VAL A 262 2.85 -0.29 8.41
N PRO A 263 2.87 0.52 9.47
CA PRO A 263 1.78 1.42 9.81
C PRO A 263 1.69 2.58 8.82
N SER A 264 0.46 3.01 8.56
CA SER A 264 0.12 4.17 7.74
C SER A 264 -0.45 5.30 8.60
N LYS A 265 -0.38 6.54 8.11
CA LYS A 265 -0.93 7.72 8.79
C LYS A 265 -1.89 8.46 7.85
N ILE A 266 -2.92 9.09 8.41
CA ILE A 266 -3.76 10.02 7.66
C ILE A 266 -3.08 11.39 7.67
N LEU A 267 -2.90 11.96 6.46
CA LEU A 267 -2.50 13.34 6.28
C LEU A 267 -3.73 14.16 5.91
N ILE A 268 -4.26 14.84 6.90
CA ILE A 268 -5.45 15.70 6.75
C ILE A 268 -5.08 16.96 5.98
N ARG A 269 -5.87 17.30 4.95
CA ARG A 269 -5.66 18.45 4.08
C ARG A 269 -6.98 19.11 3.71
N GLU A 270 -6.93 20.12 2.81
CA GLU A 270 -8.06 20.98 2.45
C GLU A 270 -9.29 20.20 1.94
N SER A 271 -9.11 19.05 1.28
CA SER A 271 -10.24 18.29 0.70
C SER A 271 -11.18 17.63 1.71
N THR A 272 -10.85 17.68 3.02
CA THR A 272 -11.72 17.23 4.12
C THR A 272 -11.71 18.19 5.32
N ALA A 273 -11.17 19.39 5.17
CA ALA A 273 -11.10 20.39 6.23
C ALA A 273 -11.80 21.69 5.79
N HIS A 274 -12.84 22.09 6.51
CA HIS A 274 -13.33 23.46 6.42
C HIS A 274 -12.42 24.35 7.27
N MET A 275 -11.66 25.23 6.63
CA MET A 275 -10.79 26.29 7.15
C MET A 275 -10.59 26.44 8.66
N PRO A 276 -9.45 27.00 9.10
CA PRO A 276 -8.36 26.22 9.66
C PRO A 276 -8.82 25.44 10.88
N LEU A 277 -8.35 24.19 11.02
CA LEU A 277 -8.51 23.39 12.24
C LEU A 277 -8.18 24.26 13.47
N GLN A 278 -9.22 24.87 14.08
CA GLN A 278 -9.09 25.36 15.44
C GLN A 278 -8.73 24.14 16.28
N SER A 279 -7.56 24.21 16.88
CA SER A 279 -7.01 23.21 17.75
C SER A 279 -8.07 22.75 18.77
N GLY A 280 -8.66 21.55 18.58
CA GLY A 280 -9.49 21.00 19.64
C GLY A 280 -10.44 19.85 19.33
N VAL A 281 -10.83 19.55 18.10
CA VAL A 281 -11.95 18.58 17.92
C VAL A 281 -11.64 17.38 16.99
N CYS A 282 -10.58 17.40 16.22
CA CYS A 282 -10.20 16.26 15.36
C CYS A 282 -8.87 15.58 15.74
N ALA A 283 -8.39 15.79 16.96
CA ALA A 283 -7.13 15.21 17.45
C ALA A 283 -7.40 14.04 18.40
N VAL A 284 -7.93 12.93 17.89
CA VAL A 284 -8.03 11.67 18.66
C VAL A 284 -7.03 10.63 18.17
N PHE A 285 -6.00 11.04 17.46
CA PHE A 285 -4.81 10.20 17.30
C PHE A 285 -3.60 11.01 17.78
N PRO A 286 -2.85 10.51 18.80
CA PRO A 286 -1.70 11.24 19.29
C PRO A 286 -0.72 11.48 18.15
N SER A 287 -0.49 12.76 17.84
CA SER A 287 0.62 13.19 16.99
C SER A 287 1.90 12.82 17.72
N HIS A 288 2.52 11.72 17.37
CA HIS A 288 3.95 11.61 17.60
C HIS A 288 4.59 12.70 16.74
N GLN A 289 5.07 13.74 17.43
CA GLN A 289 5.91 14.78 16.85
C GLN A 289 6.98 14.13 15.97
N ASP A 290 7.21 14.74 14.82
CA ASP A 290 8.34 14.47 13.95
C ASP A 290 9.62 14.38 14.78
N ARG A 291 10.02 13.21 15.16
CA ARG A 291 11.38 12.88 15.50
C ARG A 291 11.96 12.15 14.29
N ASP A 292 12.66 12.89 13.48
CA ASP A 292 13.77 12.38 12.71
C ASP A 292 14.70 11.66 13.69
N GLY A 293 14.63 10.33 13.73
CA GLY A 293 15.44 9.58 14.67
C GLY A 293 14.90 8.21 15.03
N TYR A 294 14.53 7.38 14.06
CA TYR A 294 14.69 5.95 14.24
C TYR A 294 16.17 5.62 14.00
N ALA A 295 16.97 5.75 15.06
CA ALA A 295 18.27 5.12 15.08
C ALA A 295 18.05 3.60 15.13
N ASP A 296 18.34 2.90 14.04
CA ASP A 296 18.51 1.45 14.05
C ASP A 296 19.58 1.13 15.10
N PRO A 297 19.41 0.08 15.91
CA PRO A 297 20.47 -0.38 16.80
C PRO A 297 21.69 -0.72 15.93
N ALA A 298 22.82 -0.10 16.25
CA ALA A 298 24.11 -0.35 15.62
C ALA A 298 24.41 -1.84 15.63
N PRO A 299 25.07 -2.38 14.60
CA PRO A 299 25.52 -3.77 14.61
C PRO A 299 26.44 -3.96 15.82
N ALA A 300 26.13 -4.95 16.65
CA ALA A 300 26.98 -5.32 17.76
C ALA A 300 28.35 -5.72 17.23
N ASP A 301 29.35 -4.89 17.44
CA ASP A 301 30.75 -5.18 17.17
C ASP A 301 31.21 -6.34 18.06
N GLY A 302 31.19 -7.53 17.51
CA GLY A 302 31.78 -8.73 18.09
C GLY A 302 33.30 -8.73 17.98
N LYS A 303 33.99 -7.78 18.60
CA LYS A 303 35.42 -7.95 18.90
C LYS A 303 35.58 -8.26 20.37
N LYS A 304 35.59 -9.53 20.73
CA LYS A 304 36.30 -10.01 21.90
C LYS A 304 37.75 -10.28 21.50
N LYS A 305 38.65 -9.45 22.01
CA LYS A 305 40.07 -9.77 22.16
C LYS A 305 40.22 -10.72 23.35
N LEU A 306 41.17 -11.64 23.14
CA LEU A 306 41.76 -12.67 24.00
C LEU A 306 41.05 -14.00 23.99
#